data_e537b5ef10d1eb61d8f2662a0231eb47
#
_entry.id   e537b5ef10d1eb61d8f2662a0231eb47
#
_cell.length_a   1.000
_cell.length_b   1.000
_cell.length_c   1.000
_cell.angle_alpha   90.00
_cell.angle_beta   90.00
_cell.angle_gamma   90.00
#
_symmetry.space_group_name_H-M   'P 1'
#
loop_
_entity.id
_entity.type
_entity.pdbx_description
1 polymer ?
#
loop_
_entity_poly.entity_id
_entity_poly.type
_entity_poly.pdbx_seq_one_letter_code
_entity_poly.pdbx_strand_id
1 'polypeptide(L)'
;VASQTRVIEAAPDGQGRAIGLTPVISGVPDGIDLAHLLAVLCSPVSTLAVVSAMAGSGLGRAGVRVSTSVLADLELPVHRAPWDEAAALLAGRCSLGSGVDPSTMQAVRDLMLSASGIDDGNEVRAWFETLAGPSGTN
;
A
#
# COMPACT_ATOMS: atom_id res chain seq x y z
N VAL A 1 2.51 2.97 8.49
CA VAL A 1 1.84 1.70 8.13
C VAL A 1 1.40 0.98 9.39
N ALA A 2 0.16 0.52 9.44
CA ALA A 2 -0.31 -0.33 10.52
C ALA A 2 0.44 -1.68 10.51
N SER A 3 0.90 -2.14 11.67
CA SER A 3 1.67 -3.39 11.76
C SER A 3 0.79 -4.65 11.87
N GLN A 4 -0.52 -4.49 12.03
CA GLN A 4 -1.49 -5.60 12.08
C GLN A 4 -2.69 -5.22 11.21
N THR A 5 -2.80 -5.83 10.04
CA THR A 5 -3.83 -5.48 9.06
C THR A 5 -4.06 -6.63 8.10
N ARG A 6 -5.18 -6.61 7.38
CA ARG A 6 -5.46 -7.57 6.30
C ARG A 6 -4.85 -7.14 4.99
N VAL A 7 -4.77 -5.84 4.76
CA VAL A 7 -4.12 -5.20 3.63
C VAL A 7 -3.17 -4.13 4.16
N ILE A 8 -2.15 -3.76 3.39
CA ILE A 8 -1.27 -2.68 3.82
C ILE A 8 -2.08 -1.38 3.81
N GLU A 9 -2.12 -0.71 4.96
CA GLU A 9 -2.71 0.60 5.15
C GLU A 9 -1.61 1.61 5.47
N ALA A 10 -1.49 2.64 4.66
CA ALA A 10 -0.49 3.68 4.81
C ALA A 10 -1.15 5.06 4.83
N ALA A 11 -0.68 5.93 5.73
CA ALA A 11 -1.05 7.32 5.78
C ALA A 11 0.19 8.18 5.59
N PRO A 12 0.19 9.15 4.67
CA PRO A 12 1.32 10.04 4.46
C PRO A 12 1.36 11.15 5.51
N ASP A 13 2.57 11.57 5.88
CA ASP A 13 2.83 12.76 6.69
C ASP A 13 3.90 13.62 6.02
N GLY A 14 3.53 14.30 4.94
CA GLY A 14 4.44 15.18 4.20
C GLY A 14 4.91 16.42 4.98
N GLN A 15 4.37 16.67 6.16
CA GLN A 15 4.72 17.80 7.01
C GLN A 15 5.52 17.38 8.26
N GLY A 16 5.70 16.09 8.50
CA GLY A 16 6.44 15.58 9.64
C GLY A 16 5.81 15.94 10.99
N ARG A 17 4.49 15.98 11.09
CA ARG A 17 3.77 16.40 12.32
C ARG A 17 3.25 15.21 13.13
N ALA A 18 3.28 14.02 12.58
CA ALA A 18 2.81 12.82 13.28
C ALA A 18 3.95 12.09 13.97
N ILE A 19 3.66 11.53 15.13
CA ILE A 19 4.54 10.60 15.80
C ILE A 19 3.88 9.22 15.73
N GLY A 20 4.55 8.27 15.09
CA GLY A 20 4.08 6.90 15.03
C GLY A 20 4.17 6.24 16.41
N LEU A 21 3.03 5.77 16.92
CA LEU A 21 2.97 4.98 18.14
C LEU A 21 2.73 3.52 17.79
N THR A 22 3.29 2.61 18.59
CA THR A 22 3.02 1.17 18.42
C THR A 22 1.50 0.91 18.44
N PRO A 23 0.95 0.18 17.45
CA PRO A 23 1.61 -0.72 16.48
C PRO A 23 1.81 -0.11 15.07
N VAL A 24 2.27 1.10 14.95
CA VAL A 24 2.51 1.76 13.65
C VAL A 24 3.98 1.68 13.28
N ILE A 25 4.27 1.39 12.00
CA ILE A 25 5.61 1.46 11.42
C ILE A 25 5.72 2.80 10.69
N SER A 26 6.69 3.61 11.06
CA SER A 26 7.04 4.85 10.37
C SER A 26 8.20 4.61 9.43
N GLY A 27 8.12 5.15 8.21
CA GLY A 27 9.18 5.08 7.20
C GLY A 27 9.38 6.43 6.53
N VAL A 28 10.60 6.71 6.15
CA VAL A 28 10.97 7.90 5.35
C VAL A 28 11.44 7.40 3.99
N PRO A 29 10.91 7.93 2.87
CA PRO A 29 11.38 7.53 1.55
C PRO A 29 12.83 7.98 1.32
N ASP A 30 13.61 7.13 0.65
CA ASP A 30 14.95 7.42 0.20
C ASP A 30 15.05 7.14 -1.31
N GLY A 31 15.50 8.14 -2.07
CA GLY A 31 15.62 8.04 -3.54
C GLY A 31 14.30 8.10 -4.34
N ILE A 32 13.15 8.12 -3.68
CA ILE A 32 11.82 8.34 -4.29
C ILE A 32 11.04 9.37 -3.46
N ASP A 33 10.03 10.00 -4.04
CA ASP A 33 9.18 10.92 -3.26
C ASP A 33 8.09 10.17 -2.48
N LEU A 34 7.43 10.88 -1.56
CA LEU A 34 6.42 10.34 -0.67
C LEU A 34 5.19 9.79 -1.43
N ALA A 35 4.80 10.43 -2.53
CA ALA A 35 3.65 9.97 -3.32
C ALA A 35 3.93 8.65 -4.03
N HIS A 36 5.15 8.48 -4.56
CA HIS A 36 5.61 7.22 -5.14
C HIS A 36 5.67 6.10 -4.12
N LEU A 37 6.22 6.37 -2.92
CA LEU A 37 6.22 5.38 -1.83
C LEU A 37 4.79 5.02 -1.41
N LEU A 38 3.91 6.01 -1.29
CA LEU A 38 2.51 5.78 -0.92
C LEU A 38 1.80 4.90 -1.96
N ALA A 39 2.03 5.14 -3.26
CA ALA A 39 1.49 4.31 -4.33
C ALA A 39 1.93 2.84 -4.20
N VAL A 40 3.22 2.60 -3.92
CA VAL A 40 3.74 1.24 -3.67
C VAL A 40 3.04 0.61 -2.48
N LEU A 41 2.98 1.29 -1.34
CA LEU A 41 2.37 0.75 -0.12
C LEU A 41 0.86 0.46 -0.27
N CYS A 42 0.14 1.27 -1.06
CA CYS A 42 -1.29 1.06 -1.33
C CYS A 42 -1.57 0.04 -2.45
N SER A 43 -0.53 -0.51 -3.06
CA SER A 43 -0.63 -1.50 -4.15
C SER A 43 -1.15 -2.85 -3.65
N PRO A 44 -2.05 -3.52 -4.40
CA PRO A 44 -2.39 -4.92 -4.15
C PRO A 44 -1.18 -5.85 -4.21
N VAL A 45 -0.19 -5.55 -5.08
CA VAL A 45 1.03 -6.34 -5.24
C VAL A 45 1.88 -6.31 -3.96
N SER A 46 2.03 -5.15 -3.33
CA SER A 46 2.74 -5.03 -2.05
C SER A 46 2.05 -5.80 -0.93
N THR A 47 0.72 -5.76 -0.88
CA THR A 47 -0.04 -6.59 0.07
C THR A 47 0.18 -8.08 -0.20
N LEU A 48 0.16 -8.51 -1.46
CA LEU A 48 0.43 -9.90 -1.84
C LEU A 48 1.84 -10.33 -1.44
N ALA A 49 2.84 -9.49 -1.69
CA ALA A 49 4.24 -9.76 -1.31
C ALA A 49 4.38 -9.94 0.21
N VAL A 50 3.78 -9.05 1.00
CA VAL A 50 3.81 -9.15 2.47
C VAL A 50 3.10 -10.41 2.96
N VAL A 51 1.90 -10.70 2.44
CA VAL A 51 1.16 -11.92 2.80
C VAL A 51 1.95 -13.17 2.45
N SER A 52 2.58 -13.20 1.27
CA SER A 52 3.41 -14.32 0.83
C SER A 52 4.66 -14.51 1.69
N ALA A 53 5.35 -13.41 2.04
CA ALA A 53 6.53 -13.45 2.90
C ALA A 53 6.20 -13.93 4.33
N MET A 54 4.99 -13.67 4.79
CA MET A 54 4.51 -14.06 6.13
C MET A 54 3.81 -15.42 6.15
N ALA A 55 3.63 -16.07 4.98
CA ALA A 55 3.02 -17.38 4.89
C ALA A 55 3.82 -18.41 5.72
N GLY A 56 3.13 -19.12 6.61
CA GLY A 56 3.75 -20.08 7.52
C GLY A 56 4.21 -19.52 8.87
N SER A 57 4.16 -18.19 9.08
CA SER A 57 4.53 -17.56 10.36
C SER A 57 3.40 -17.50 11.41
N GLY A 58 2.36 -18.32 11.24
CA GLY A 58 1.25 -18.36 12.20
C GLY A 58 0.19 -17.30 11.97
N LEU A 59 -0.13 -17.02 10.72
CA LEU A 59 -1.24 -16.16 10.30
C LEU A 59 -2.55 -16.66 10.90
N GLY A 60 -3.02 -16.00 11.95
CA GLY A 60 -4.39 -16.16 12.42
C GLY A 60 -5.37 -15.51 11.44
N ARG A 61 -6.66 -15.87 11.52
CA ARG A 61 -7.75 -15.22 10.74
C ARG A 61 -7.82 -13.70 10.91
N ALA A 62 -7.07 -13.12 11.85
CA ALA A 62 -7.14 -11.71 12.24
C ALA A 62 -6.26 -10.75 11.41
N GLY A 63 -5.40 -11.24 10.52
CA GLY A 63 -4.54 -10.37 9.70
C GLY A 63 -3.07 -10.79 9.68
N VAL A 64 -2.29 -10.05 8.92
CA VAL A 64 -0.85 -10.23 8.73
C VAL A 64 -0.10 -9.28 9.67
N ARG A 65 0.93 -9.79 10.34
CA ARG A 65 1.84 -8.94 11.10
C ARG A 65 2.94 -8.42 10.17
N VAL A 66 2.85 -7.17 9.80
CA VAL A 66 3.83 -6.51 8.95
C VAL A 66 5.08 -6.19 9.79
N SER A 67 6.27 -6.51 9.27
CA SER A 67 7.55 -6.11 9.87
C SER A 67 8.26 -5.06 9.04
N THR A 68 9.18 -4.31 9.66
CA THR A 68 9.98 -3.30 8.98
C THR A 68 10.87 -3.91 7.89
N SER A 69 11.44 -5.10 8.12
CA SER A 69 12.27 -5.79 7.13
C SER A 69 11.48 -6.17 5.89
N VAL A 70 10.28 -6.74 6.05
CA VAL A 70 9.42 -7.10 4.91
C VAL A 70 9.01 -5.87 4.11
N LEU A 71 8.74 -4.73 4.76
CA LEU A 71 8.46 -3.49 4.03
C LEU A 71 9.68 -2.93 3.30
N ALA A 72 10.87 -3.05 3.90
CA ALA A 72 12.11 -2.59 3.27
C ALA A 72 12.52 -3.44 2.06
N ASP A 73 12.11 -4.70 2.03
CA ASP A 73 12.41 -5.66 0.95
C ASP A 73 11.35 -5.65 -0.17
N LEU A 74 10.35 -4.75 -0.10
CA LEU A 74 9.35 -4.64 -1.18
C LEU A 74 10.01 -4.20 -2.49
N GLU A 75 9.75 -4.97 -3.54
CA GLU A 75 10.23 -4.63 -4.88
C GLU A 75 9.52 -3.39 -5.42
N LEU A 76 10.29 -2.51 -6.05
CA LEU A 76 9.73 -1.34 -6.74
C LEU A 76 9.13 -1.74 -8.09
N PRO A 77 8.13 -1.01 -8.59
CA PRO A 77 7.50 -1.29 -9.87
C PRO A 77 8.48 -1.23 -11.04
N VAL A 78 8.30 -2.14 -12.00
CA VAL A 78 9.19 -2.24 -13.19
C VAL A 78 8.85 -1.23 -14.28
N HIS A 79 7.58 -0.76 -14.36
CA HIS A 79 7.13 0.20 -15.35
C HIS A 79 6.92 1.57 -14.72
N ARG A 80 7.80 2.50 -15.07
CA ARG A 80 7.84 3.85 -14.47
C ARG A 80 6.59 4.69 -14.79
N ALA A 81 6.11 4.68 -16.03
CA ALA A 81 5.03 5.56 -16.47
C ALA A 81 3.72 5.37 -15.66
N PRO A 82 3.14 4.16 -15.52
CA PRO A 82 1.96 3.98 -14.68
C PRO A 82 2.23 4.25 -13.19
N TRP A 83 3.45 4.06 -12.70
CA TRP A 83 3.82 4.43 -11.34
C TRP A 83 3.82 5.95 -11.14
N ASP A 84 4.40 6.71 -12.07
CA ASP A 84 4.38 8.19 -12.04
C ASP A 84 2.92 8.72 -12.08
N GLU A 85 2.05 8.11 -12.88
CA GLU A 85 0.64 8.47 -12.95
C GLU A 85 -0.09 8.16 -11.62
N ALA A 86 0.15 7.01 -11.01
CA ALA A 86 -0.39 6.66 -9.69
C ALA A 86 0.08 7.65 -8.61
N ALA A 87 1.37 7.99 -8.61
CA ALA A 87 1.95 8.97 -7.69
C ALA A 87 1.34 10.36 -7.89
N ALA A 88 1.09 10.79 -9.13
CA ALA A 88 0.46 12.07 -9.44
C ALA A 88 -0.98 12.17 -8.87
N LEU A 89 -1.75 11.08 -8.91
CA LEU A 89 -3.08 11.02 -8.28
C LEU A 89 -3.03 11.22 -6.75
N LEU A 90 -1.93 10.85 -6.11
CA LEU A 90 -1.72 10.92 -4.66
C LEU A 90 -1.00 12.20 -4.21
N ALA A 91 -0.25 12.88 -5.09
CA ALA A 91 0.64 13.98 -4.73
C ALA A 91 -0.05 15.12 -3.97
N GLY A 92 -1.27 15.52 -4.38
CA GLY A 92 -2.05 16.55 -3.71
C GLY A 92 -2.67 16.12 -2.36
N ARG A 93 -2.49 14.86 -1.97
CA ARG A 93 -3.13 14.22 -0.80
C ARG A 93 -2.12 13.66 0.19
N CYS A 94 -0.86 14.04 0.07
CA CYS A 94 0.22 13.63 0.98
C CYS A 94 0.24 14.42 2.29
N SER A 95 -0.91 14.84 2.80
CA SER A 95 -1.05 15.48 4.11
C SER A 95 -1.77 14.55 5.08
N LEU A 96 -1.35 14.56 6.33
CA LEU A 96 -1.99 13.75 7.37
C LEU A 96 -3.48 14.14 7.51
N GLY A 97 -4.36 13.14 7.49
CA GLY A 97 -5.81 13.33 7.53
C GLY A 97 -6.47 13.63 6.19
N SER A 98 -5.71 13.80 5.10
CA SER A 98 -6.28 13.87 3.76
C SER A 98 -6.75 12.48 3.33
N GLY A 99 -8.07 12.30 3.24
CA GLY A 99 -8.64 11.08 2.69
C GLY A 99 -8.45 11.03 1.18
N VAL A 100 -8.27 9.82 0.66
CA VAL A 100 -8.35 9.56 -0.79
C VAL A 100 -9.69 8.91 -1.04
N ASP A 101 -10.46 9.46 -1.97
CA ASP A 101 -11.75 8.88 -2.32
C ASP A 101 -11.59 7.47 -2.93
N PRO A 102 -12.60 6.59 -2.78
CA PRO A 102 -12.50 5.20 -3.22
C PRO A 102 -12.21 5.04 -4.71
N SER A 103 -12.73 5.93 -5.56
CA SER A 103 -12.53 5.84 -7.01
C SER A 103 -11.09 6.19 -7.40
N THR A 104 -10.50 7.21 -6.80
CA THR A 104 -9.08 7.55 -6.97
C THR A 104 -8.20 6.42 -6.45
N MET A 105 -8.51 5.84 -5.29
CA MET A 105 -7.74 4.73 -4.75
C MET A 105 -7.82 3.50 -5.65
N GLN A 106 -8.98 3.24 -6.27
CA GLN A 106 -9.11 2.15 -7.24
C GLN A 106 -8.23 2.40 -8.47
N ALA A 107 -8.24 3.62 -9.03
CA ALA A 107 -7.38 3.97 -10.15
C ALA A 107 -5.88 3.80 -9.81
N VAL A 108 -5.46 4.21 -8.61
CA VAL A 108 -4.09 3.99 -8.13
C VAL A 108 -3.75 2.50 -8.11
N ARG A 109 -4.62 1.66 -7.59
CA ARG A 109 -4.41 0.20 -7.53
C ARG A 109 -4.27 -0.42 -8.93
N ASP A 110 -5.12 -0.01 -9.87
CA ASP A 110 -5.08 -0.50 -11.25
C ASP A 110 -3.78 -0.08 -11.95
N LEU A 111 -3.36 1.17 -11.80
CA LEU A 111 -2.08 1.66 -12.29
C LEU A 111 -0.90 0.91 -11.68
N MET A 112 -0.96 0.60 -10.40
CA MET A 112 0.12 -0.12 -9.72
C MET A 112 0.20 -1.60 -10.12
N LEU A 113 -0.90 -2.26 -10.50
CA LEU A 113 -0.87 -3.58 -11.14
C LEU A 113 -0.11 -3.51 -12.46
N SER A 114 -0.46 -2.56 -13.32
CA SER A 114 0.25 -2.31 -14.58
C SER A 114 1.71 -1.94 -14.37
N ALA A 115 2.00 -1.08 -13.38
CA ALA A 115 3.37 -0.70 -13.03
C ALA A 115 4.23 -1.89 -12.60
N SER A 116 3.62 -2.90 -11.99
CA SER A 116 4.28 -4.15 -11.57
C SER A 116 4.36 -5.21 -12.69
N GLY A 117 3.94 -4.90 -13.91
CA GLY A 117 3.98 -5.82 -15.05
C GLY A 117 2.87 -6.89 -15.02
N ILE A 118 1.78 -6.62 -14.34
CA ILE A 118 0.62 -7.53 -14.27
C ILE A 118 -0.45 -7.03 -15.24
N ASP A 119 -0.46 -7.61 -16.45
CA ASP A 119 -1.38 -7.20 -17.53
C ASP A 119 -2.82 -7.64 -17.27
N ASP A 120 -3.03 -8.82 -16.71
CA ASP A 120 -4.34 -9.29 -16.24
C ASP A 120 -4.38 -9.36 -14.71
N GLY A 121 -4.63 -8.23 -14.11
CA GLY A 121 -4.69 -8.07 -12.65
C GLY A 121 -6.00 -8.51 -12.00
N ASN A 122 -6.94 -9.12 -12.75
CA ASN A 122 -8.29 -9.43 -12.25
C ASN A 122 -8.26 -10.36 -11.03
N GLU A 123 -7.42 -11.38 -11.05
CA GLU A 123 -7.30 -12.33 -9.93
C GLU A 123 -6.70 -11.66 -8.69
N VAL A 124 -5.64 -10.87 -8.87
CA VAL A 124 -5.00 -10.13 -7.75
C VAL A 124 -5.96 -9.10 -7.18
N ARG A 125 -6.71 -8.39 -8.05
CA ARG A 125 -7.74 -7.44 -7.63
C ARG A 125 -8.84 -8.11 -6.83
N ALA A 126 -9.44 -9.17 -7.35
CA ALA A 126 -10.51 -9.92 -6.67
C ALA A 126 -10.05 -10.49 -5.32
N TRP A 127 -8.84 -11.02 -5.27
CA TRP A 127 -8.23 -11.49 -4.04
C TRP A 127 -8.05 -10.33 -3.03
N PHE A 128 -7.50 -9.19 -3.46
CA PHE A 128 -7.29 -8.03 -2.61
C PHE A 128 -8.61 -7.48 -2.04
N GLU A 129 -9.65 -7.37 -2.86
CA GLU A 129 -10.99 -6.93 -2.44
C GLU A 129 -11.61 -7.86 -1.40
N THR A 130 -11.37 -9.17 -1.53
CA THR A 130 -11.80 -10.16 -0.53
C THR A 130 -11.11 -9.93 0.81
N LEU A 131 -9.83 -9.54 0.82
CA LEU A 131 -9.10 -9.23 2.05
C LEU A 131 -9.49 -7.89 2.65
N ALA A 132 -9.63 -6.86 1.82
CA ALA A 132 -9.98 -5.52 2.26
C ALA A 132 -11.39 -5.45 2.90
N GLY A 133 -12.26 -6.41 2.55
CA GLY A 133 -13.65 -6.42 2.99
C GLY A 133 -14.49 -5.38 2.24
N PRO A 134 -15.80 -5.35 2.44
CA PRO A 134 -16.64 -4.32 1.85
C PRO A 134 -16.19 -2.95 2.32
N SER A 135 -15.87 -2.07 1.36
CA SER A 135 -15.43 -0.70 1.62
C SER A 135 -16.51 0.04 2.42
N GLY A 136 -16.27 0.20 3.70
CA GLY A 136 -16.92 1.19 4.54
C GLY A 136 -18.34 0.92 4.95
N THR A 137 -18.52 0.57 6.17
CA THR A 137 -19.55 1.21 7.01
C THR A 137 -18.99 1.27 8.42
N ASN A 138 -18.43 2.40 8.73
CA ASN A 138 -18.37 2.90 10.09
C ASN A 138 -18.73 4.37 10.07
#